data_6b055d90b2590cac43f70f302e387dd7
#
_entry.id   6b055d90b2590cac43f70f302e387dd7
#
_cell.length_a   1.000
_cell.length_b   1.000
_cell.length_c   1.000
_cell.angle_alpha   90.00
_cell.angle_beta   90.00
_cell.angle_gamma   90.00
#
_symmetry.space_group_name_H-M   'P 1'
#
loop_
_entity.id
_entity.type
_entity.pdbx_description
1 polymer ?
#
loop_
_entity_poly.entity_id
_entity_poly.type
_entity_poly.pdbx_seq_one_letter_code
_entity_poly.pdbx_strand_id
1 'polypeptide(L)'
;MPDLANTPARSERAMLLILAGIQFCHILDFMIMMPLGPFLISALGISTHEFALLVASYSFSAAVAGLLMAPVVDRFERKRFLLGIFLAFAVATLLCALAPGFVTLLIARGLAGIFGGMMGAMVHTIVADAIPFERRAKATGLVATAFSVSSIAGVPLSLLMADAMGWQAPFLLIALLSAGLIWFGYKALPEFHGHLNSRHQGRAIRQMIAVAIEPNHMKAMLLTALVIFGGFTVIPYITLYAIANVGIAADQIPLIYFLGGAATLLTARLIGALADRLGKVIMFRVVAIAACVPVLLVTNIGSVSLMAWLAITTLFFILVSGRMVPLLAIVGAAVKPQERGAFLSLNATVQSMAMGLASMLGGLFITEAPDGLISGYGWVGLVAASFNVLAALWVSRVAIRD
;
A
#
# COMPACT_ATOMS: atom_id res chain seq x y z
N MET A 1 4.83 29.49 17.08
CA MET A 1 4.15 28.21 17.25
C MET A 1 2.85 28.48 17.96
N PRO A 2 1.69 28.14 17.42
CA PRO A 2 0.50 28.09 18.25
C PRO A 2 0.78 26.98 19.28
N ASP A 3 0.50 27.30 20.53
CA ASP A 3 0.82 26.48 21.70
C ASP A 3 -0.05 25.23 21.75
N LEU A 4 0.28 24.22 20.91
CA LEU A 4 -0.42 22.94 20.85
C LEU A 4 -0.24 22.11 22.15
N ALA A 5 0.65 22.56 23.06
CA ALA A 5 0.77 22.00 24.41
C ALA A 5 -0.52 22.16 25.22
N ASN A 6 -1.38 23.15 24.87
CA ASN A 6 -2.66 23.46 25.52
C ASN A 6 -3.89 23.04 24.70
N THR A 7 -3.72 22.30 23.59
CA THR A 7 -4.88 21.80 22.83
C THR A 7 -5.61 20.74 23.66
N PRO A 8 -6.93 20.86 23.89
CA PRO A 8 -7.66 19.86 24.67
C PRO A 8 -7.45 18.46 24.07
N ALA A 9 -7.22 17.46 24.89
CA ALA A 9 -6.99 16.06 24.45
C ALA A 9 -8.08 15.52 23.49
N ARG A 10 -9.27 16.11 23.50
CA ARG A 10 -10.37 15.85 22.56
C ARG A 10 -10.04 16.31 21.14
N SER A 11 -9.42 17.49 20.98
CA SER A 11 -9.07 18.05 19.66
C SER A 11 -7.94 17.22 19.00
N GLU A 12 -6.93 16.78 19.76
CA GLU A 12 -5.84 15.92 19.26
C GLU A 12 -6.38 14.57 18.78
N ARG A 13 -7.28 13.93 19.55
CA ARG A 13 -7.90 12.67 19.16
C ARG A 13 -8.75 12.81 17.89
N ALA A 14 -9.53 13.89 17.78
CA ALA A 14 -10.34 14.14 16.58
C ALA A 14 -9.46 14.33 15.34
N MET A 15 -8.36 15.08 15.44
CA MET A 15 -7.39 15.25 14.38
C MET A 15 -6.79 13.89 13.95
N LEU A 16 -6.32 13.08 14.89
CA LEU A 16 -5.72 11.77 14.58
C LEU A 16 -6.73 10.81 13.96
N LEU A 17 -8.00 10.81 14.37
CA LEU A 17 -9.05 10.01 13.77
C LEU A 17 -9.37 10.46 12.34
N ILE A 18 -9.38 11.75 12.06
CA ILE A 18 -9.56 12.28 10.71
C ILE A 18 -8.38 11.87 9.81
N LEU A 19 -7.14 12.01 10.29
CA LEU A 19 -5.95 11.58 9.56
C LEU A 19 -5.95 10.06 9.30
N ALA A 20 -6.37 9.26 10.29
CA ALA A 20 -6.55 7.82 10.12
C ALA A 20 -7.66 7.48 9.10
N GLY A 21 -8.77 8.23 9.11
CA GLY A 21 -9.85 8.08 8.13
C GLY A 21 -9.41 8.42 6.70
N ILE A 22 -8.65 9.52 6.52
CA ILE A 22 -8.05 9.89 5.22
C ILE A 22 -7.11 8.76 4.73
N GLN A 23 -6.26 8.25 5.63
CA GLN A 23 -5.36 7.15 5.32
C GLN A 23 -6.13 5.87 4.98
N PHE A 24 -7.25 5.59 5.67
CA PHE A 24 -8.14 4.47 5.39
C PHE A 24 -8.72 4.54 3.98
N CYS A 25 -9.27 5.69 3.56
CA CYS A 25 -9.84 5.86 2.23
C CYS A 25 -8.80 5.63 1.13
N HIS A 26 -7.60 6.21 1.29
CA HIS A 26 -6.50 6.03 0.35
C HIS A 26 -6.03 4.58 0.26
N ILE A 27 -5.82 3.91 1.40
CA ILE A 27 -5.37 2.52 1.44
C ILE A 27 -6.44 1.60 0.86
N LEU A 28 -7.70 1.80 1.22
CA LEU A 28 -8.80 0.98 0.73
C LEU A 28 -8.97 1.11 -0.77
N ASP A 29 -8.91 2.32 -1.34
CA ASP A 29 -9.00 2.57 -2.78
C ASP A 29 -7.89 1.85 -3.55
N PHE A 30 -6.68 1.82 -3.00
CA PHE A 30 -5.57 1.07 -3.58
C PHE A 30 -5.79 -0.45 -3.47
N MET A 31 -6.16 -0.94 -2.29
CA MET A 31 -6.26 -2.37 -2.02
C MET A 31 -7.41 -3.04 -2.75
N ILE A 32 -8.57 -2.37 -2.85
CA ILE A 32 -9.78 -2.96 -3.41
C ILE A 32 -9.65 -3.29 -4.91
N MET A 33 -8.80 -2.58 -5.62
CA MET A 33 -8.60 -2.79 -7.05
C MET A 33 -8.20 -4.24 -7.38
N MET A 34 -7.36 -4.86 -6.53
CA MET A 34 -6.85 -6.21 -6.77
C MET A 34 -7.94 -7.28 -6.68
N PRO A 35 -8.72 -7.38 -5.59
CA PRO A 35 -9.79 -8.37 -5.51
C PRO A 35 -11.00 -8.08 -6.41
N LEU A 36 -11.14 -6.85 -6.94
CA LEU A 36 -12.16 -6.52 -7.93
C LEU A 36 -11.82 -7.03 -9.36
N GLY A 37 -10.63 -7.61 -9.57
CA GLY A 37 -10.19 -8.07 -10.89
C GLY A 37 -11.22 -8.88 -11.67
N PRO A 38 -11.80 -9.97 -11.13
CA PRO A 38 -12.81 -10.76 -11.83
C PRO A 38 -14.04 -9.94 -12.25
N PHE A 39 -14.53 -9.05 -11.36
CA PHE A 39 -15.67 -8.20 -11.64
C PHE A 39 -15.40 -7.21 -12.77
N LEU A 40 -14.21 -6.60 -12.79
CA LEU A 40 -13.79 -5.62 -13.81
C LEU A 40 -13.55 -6.29 -15.17
N ILE A 41 -12.86 -7.43 -15.18
CA ILE A 41 -12.60 -8.20 -16.40
C ILE A 41 -13.92 -8.59 -17.06
N SER A 42 -14.85 -9.15 -16.29
CA SER A 42 -16.16 -9.55 -16.78
C SER A 42 -17.02 -8.35 -17.23
N ALA A 43 -17.10 -7.29 -16.42
CA ALA A 43 -18.00 -6.15 -16.68
C ALA A 43 -17.53 -5.24 -17.83
N LEU A 44 -16.20 -5.07 -17.98
CA LEU A 44 -15.61 -4.18 -18.99
C LEU A 44 -15.12 -4.93 -20.24
N GLY A 45 -15.14 -6.27 -20.24
CA GLY A 45 -14.62 -7.10 -21.34
C GLY A 45 -13.13 -6.90 -21.59
N ILE A 46 -12.35 -6.65 -20.52
CA ILE A 46 -10.91 -6.39 -20.58
C ILE A 46 -10.10 -7.66 -20.36
N SER A 47 -8.90 -7.69 -20.91
CA SER A 47 -7.94 -8.76 -20.68
C SER A 47 -7.26 -8.65 -19.30
N THR A 48 -6.65 -9.75 -18.85
CA THR A 48 -5.81 -9.76 -17.64
C THR A 48 -4.64 -8.78 -17.73
N HIS A 49 -4.10 -8.56 -18.94
CA HIS A 49 -3.05 -7.57 -19.16
C HIS A 49 -3.55 -6.13 -18.97
N GLU A 50 -4.74 -5.80 -19.49
CA GLU A 50 -5.37 -4.49 -19.27
C GLU A 50 -5.71 -4.27 -17.80
N PHE A 51 -6.15 -5.31 -17.11
CA PHE A 51 -6.31 -5.25 -15.64
C PHE A 51 -4.99 -4.96 -14.92
N ALA A 52 -3.88 -5.57 -15.34
CA ALA A 52 -2.55 -5.25 -14.80
C ALA A 52 -2.19 -3.76 -14.99
N LEU A 53 -2.54 -3.16 -16.15
CA LEU A 53 -2.35 -1.74 -16.40
C LEU A 53 -3.19 -0.85 -15.47
N LEU A 54 -4.44 -1.24 -15.14
CA LEU A 54 -5.27 -0.52 -14.18
C LEU A 54 -4.62 -0.48 -12.78
N VAL A 55 -4.08 -1.60 -12.31
CA VAL A 55 -3.36 -1.67 -11.02
C VAL A 55 -2.06 -0.86 -11.08
N ALA A 56 -1.31 -0.99 -12.16
CA ALA A 56 -0.03 -0.32 -12.35
C ALA A 56 -0.17 1.21 -12.50
N SER A 57 -1.23 1.70 -13.17
CA SER A 57 -1.44 3.13 -13.41
C SER A 57 -1.50 3.94 -12.12
N TYR A 58 -2.20 3.45 -11.11
CA TYR A 58 -2.22 4.07 -9.78
C TYR A 58 -0.82 4.12 -9.16
N SER A 59 -0.11 2.99 -9.17
CA SER A 59 1.19 2.87 -8.55
C SER A 59 2.25 3.75 -9.20
N PHE A 60 2.29 3.80 -10.54
CA PHE A 60 3.20 4.68 -11.28
C PHE A 60 2.90 6.15 -11.05
N SER A 61 1.63 6.52 -11.10
CA SER A 61 1.21 7.90 -10.84
C SER A 61 1.53 8.33 -9.41
N ALA A 62 1.33 7.44 -8.43
CA ALA A 62 1.71 7.69 -7.03
C ALA A 62 3.22 7.87 -6.86
N ALA A 63 4.04 7.07 -7.56
CA ALA A 63 5.49 7.19 -7.54
C ALA A 63 5.96 8.54 -8.08
N VAL A 64 5.46 8.94 -9.24
CA VAL A 64 5.80 10.22 -9.87
C VAL A 64 5.35 11.39 -9.00
N ALA A 65 4.10 11.35 -8.51
CA ALA A 65 3.54 12.40 -7.67
C ALA A 65 4.30 12.55 -6.34
N GLY A 66 4.64 11.45 -5.68
CA GLY A 66 5.42 11.47 -4.43
C GLY A 66 6.79 12.11 -4.61
N LEU A 67 7.47 11.84 -5.73
CA LEU A 67 8.77 12.42 -6.05
C LEU A 67 8.67 13.93 -6.35
N LEU A 68 7.69 14.33 -7.16
CA LEU A 68 7.52 15.72 -7.58
C LEU A 68 7.00 16.62 -6.44
N MET A 69 6.26 16.05 -5.49
CA MET A 69 5.69 16.80 -4.38
C MET A 69 6.66 17.09 -3.25
N ALA A 70 7.69 16.28 -3.07
CA ALA A 70 8.63 16.46 -1.96
C ALA A 70 9.22 17.88 -1.84
N PRO A 71 9.64 18.57 -2.93
CA PRO A 71 10.12 19.95 -2.86
C PRO A 71 9.03 21.03 -2.79
N VAL A 72 7.75 20.65 -3.03
CA VAL A 72 6.65 21.60 -3.19
C VAL A 72 5.78 21.67 -1.94
N VAL A 73 5.68 20.57 -1.22
CA VAL A 73 4.78 20.40 -0.07
C VAL A 73 4.99 21.43 1.05
N ASP A 74 6.23 21.89 1.22
CA ASP A 74 6.58 22.87 2.27
C ASP A 74 6.18 24.31 1.93
N ARG A 75 5.66 24.58 0.73
CA ARG A 75 5.21 25.91 0.29
C ARG A 75 3.77 26.22 0.69
N PHE A 76 2.99 25.21 1.04
CA PHE A 76 1.56 25.32 1.28
C PHE A 76 1.22 25.10 2.75
N GLU A 77 0.17 25.76 3.21
CA GLU A 77 -0.42 25.48 4.52
C GLU A 77 -0.96 24.04 4.55
N ARG A 78 -0.53 23.26 5.56
CA ARG A 78 -0.72 21.79 5.62
C ARG A 78 -2.19 21.35 5.53
N LYS A 79 -3.10 22.00 6.29
CA LYS A 79 -4.52 21.66 6.31
C LYS A 79 -5.17 21.88 4.96
N ARG A 80 -5.02 23.08 4.39
CA ARG A 80 -5.64 23.44 3.10
C ARG A 80 -5.11 22.55 1.98
N PHE A 81 -3.81 22.29 2.00
CA PHE A 81 -3.18 21.42 1.03
C PHE A 81 -3.67 19.98 1.16
N LEU A 82 -3.70 19.39 2.38
CA LEU A 82 -4.22 18.04 2.61
C LEU A 82 -5.68 17.91 2.15
N LEU A 83 -6.54 18.83 2.56
CA LEU A 83 -7.96 18.79 2.17
C LEU A 83 -8.16 18.99 0.67
N GLY A 84 -7.34 19.83 0.03
CA GLY A 84 -7.36 20.03 -1.43
C GLY A 84 -6.99 18.76 -2.21
N ILE A 85 -5.88 18.11 -1.85
CA ILE A 85 -5.49 16.84 -2.49
C ILE A 85 -6.48 15.70 -2.17
N PHE A 86 -7.07 15.71 -0.97
CA PHE A 86 -8.09 14.72 -0.60
C PHE A 86 -9.40 14.93 -1.35
N LEU A 87 -9.80 16.17 -1.60
CA LEU A 87 -10.94 16.46 -2.48
C LEU A 87 -10.67 15.99 -3.92
N ALA A 88 -9.49 16.29 -4.46
CA ALA A 88 -9.11 15.84 -5.79
C ALA A 88 -9.06 14.30 -5.89
N PHE A 89 -8.58 13.61 -4.83
CA PHE A 89 -8.65 12.16 -4.72
C PHE A 89 -10.09 11.65 -4.69
N ALA A 90 -10.98 12.25 -3.90
CA ALA A 90 -12.39 11.88 -3.83
C ALA A 90 -13.09 12.02 -5.19
N VAL A 91 -12.80 13.10 -5.92
CA VAL A 91 -13.30 13.29 -7.29
C VAL A 91 -12.73 12.23 -8.24
N ALA A 92 -11.43 11.92 -8.19
CA ALA A 92 -10.84 10.89 -9.02
C ALA A 92 -11.42 9.50 -8.71
N THR A 93 -11.66 9.17 -7.44
CA THR A 93 -12.32 7.92 -7.02
C THR A 93 -13.79 7.88 -7.49
N LEU A 94 -14.50 9.00 -7.45
CA LEU A 94 -15.85 9.11 -8.03
C LEU A 94 -15.83 8.89 -9.55
N LEU A 95 -14.84 9.44 -10.24
CA LEU A 95 -14.66 9.18 -11.69
C LEU A 95 -14.36 7.70 -11.97
N CYS A 96 -13.67 6.97 -11.07
CA CYS A 96 -13.54 5.52 -11.20
C CYS A 96 -14.91 4.83 -11.15
N ALA A 97 -15.78 5.23 -10.22
CA ALA A 97 -17.14 4.67 -10.13
C ALA A 97 -18.01 4.97 -11.35
N LEU A 98 -17.82 6.11 -11.99
CA LEU A 98 -18.59 6.57 -13.14
C LEU A 98 -17.95 6.19 -14.49
N ALA A 99 -16.83 5.47 -14.50
CA ALA A 99 -16.11 5.14 -15.71
C ALA A 99 -16.91 4.18 -16.60
N PRO A 100 -17.23 4.57 -17.88
CA PRO A 100 -18.01 3.74 -18.80
C PRO A 100 -17.18 2.63 -19.46
N GLY A 101 -15.84 2.63 -19.31
CA GLY A 101 -14.97 1.67 -19.97
C GLY A 101 -13.52 1.76 -19.51
N PHE A 102 -12.68 0.90 -20.08
CA PHE A 102 -11.28 0.72 -19.68
C PHE A 102 -10.47 2.03 -19.67
N VAL A 103 -10.47 2.79 -20.78
CA VAL A 103 -9.62 3.99 -20.92
C VAL A 103 -9.99 5.07 -19.88
N THR A 104 -11.27 5.29 -19.65
CA THR A 104 -11.73 6.25 -18.64
C THR A 104 -11.38 5.80 -17.23
N LEU A 105 -11.52 4.51 -16.93
CA LEU A 105 -11.10 3.94 -15.65
C LEU A 105 -9.58 4.05 -15.48
N LEU A 106 -8.80 3.78 -16.53
CA LEU A 106 -7.34 3.87 -16.49
C LEU A 106 -6.89 5.31 -16.14
N ILE A 107 -7.48 6.31 -16.78
CA ILE A 107 -7.20 7.73 -16.52
C ILE A 107 -7.61 8.09 -15.07
N ALA A 108 -8.80 7.69 -14.65
CA ALA A 108 -9.30 7.95 -13.31
C ALA A 108 -8.42 7.29 -12.23
N ARG A 109 -7.95 6.06 -12.46
CA ARG A 109 -6.98 5.37 -11.59
C ARG A 109 -5.64 6.10 -11.52
N GLY A 110 -5.13 6.58 -12.66
CA GLY A 110 -3.93 7.42 -12.69
C GLY A 110 -4.09 8.69 -11.86
N LEU A 111 -5.21 9.41 -11.99
CA LEU A 111 -5.52 10.59 -11.19
C LEU A 111 -5.62 10.26 -9.69
N ALA A 112 -6.35 9.20 -9.34
CA ALA A 112 -6.44 8.74 -7.96
C ALA A 112 -5.05 8.39 -7.37
N GLY A 113 -4.17 7.78 -8.18
CA GLY A 113 -2.79 7.49 -7.81
C GLY A 113 -1.96 8.76 -7.55
N ILE A 114 -2.08 9.81 -8.38
CA ILE A 114 -1.41 11.10 -8.17
C ILE A 114 -1.74 11.64 -6.77
N PHE A 115 -3.01 11.78 -6.46
CA PHE A 115 -3.44 12.37 -5.19
C PHE A 115 -3.24 11.41 -4.01
N GLY A 116 -3.45 10.10 -4.20
CA GLY A 116 -3.20 9.07 -3.20
C GLY A 116 -1.74 9.01 -2.74
N GLY A 117 -0.79 9.07 -3.70
CA GLY A 117 0.63 9.08 -3.39
C GLY A 117 1.08 10.28 -2.56
N MET A 118 0.45 11.43 -2.77
CA MET A 118 0.71 12.64 -1.96
C MET A 118 0.12 12.53 -0.54
N MET A 119 -1.08 11.94 -0.39
CA MET A 119 -1.80 11.90 0.88
C MET A 119 -1.05 11.16 1.97
N GLY A 120 -0.48 10.00 1.65
CA GLY A 120 0.25 9.21 2.64
C GLY A 120 1.39 10.00 3.29
N ALA A 121 2.20 10.69 2.48
CA ALA A 121 3.28 11.55 2.95
C ALA A 121 2.76 12.71 3.81
N MET A 122 1.68 13.39 3.35
CA MET A 122 1.09 14.52 4.07
C MET A 122 0.53 14.16 5.43
N VAL A 123 -0.15 13.03 5.56
CA VAL A 123 -0.67 12.55 6.84
C VAL A 123 0.47 12.37 7.85
N HIS A 124 1.56 11.73 7.46
CA HIS A 124 2.71 11.53 8.34
C HIS A 124 3.44 12.84 8.66
N THR A 125 3.50 13.78 7.70
CA THR A 125 4.08 15.12 7.93
C THR A 125 3.25 15.89 8.97
N ILE A 126 1.93 15.91 8.87
CA ILE A 126 1.06 16.58 9.85
C ILE A 126 1.21 15.96 11.23
N VAL A 127 1.28 14.63 11.34
CA VAL A 127 1.55 13.96 12.64
C VAL A 127 2.90 14.41 13.21
N ALA A 128 3.93 14.52 12.36
CA ALA A 128 5.26 14.96 12.79
C ALA A 128 5.28 16.44 13.24
N ASP A 129 4.50 17.31 12.59
CA ASP A 129 4.43 18.73 12.90
C ASP A 129 3.53 19.02 14.12
N ALA A 130 2.45 18.25 14.30
CA ALA A 130 1.43 18.50 15.31
C ALA A 130 1.71 17.79 16.65
N ILE A 131 2.41 16.65 16.65
CA ILE A 131 2.55 15.81 17.84
C ILE A 131 3.98 15.89 18.38
N PRO A 132 4.15 16.17 19.71
CA PRO A 132 5.45 16.14 20.39
C PRO A 132 6.14 14.79 20.19
N PHE A 133 7.49 14.82 20.14
CA PHE A 133 8.32 13.65 19.83
C PHE A 133 8.00 12.44 20.71
N GLU A 134 7.76 12.66 22.00
CA GLU A 134 7.50 11.62 23.01
C GLU A 134 6.21 10.82 22.73
N ARG A 135 5.21 11.45 22.10
CA ARG A 135 3.89 10.86 21.78
C ARG A 135 3.74 10.49 20.30
N ARG A 136 4.67 10.90 19.45
CA ARG A 136 4.59 10.75 17.99
C ARG A 136 4.47 9.29 17.55
N ALA A 137 5.20 8.37 18.20
CA ALA A 137 5.13 6.94 17.91
C ALA A 137 3.71 6.38 18.11
N LYS A 138 3.03 6.79 19.20
CA LYS A 138 1.64 6.38 19.48
C LYS A 138 0.65 6.96 18.45
N ALA A 139 0.83 8.21 18.06
CA ALA A 139 -0.01 8.87 17.05
C ALA A 139 0.16 8.22 15.67
N THR A 140 1.40 7.97 15.23
CA THR A 140 1.69 7.25 13.99
C THR A 140 1.12 5.84 14.01
N GLY A 141 1.22 5.14 15.15
CA GLY A 141 0.61 3.82 15.35
C GLY A 141 -0.91 3.83 15.17
N LEU A 142 -1.60 4.87 15.69
CA LEU A 142 -3.04 5.04 15.49
C LEU A 142 -3.38 5.23 14.00
N VAL A 143 -2.65 6.09 13.29
CA VAL A 143 -2.87 6.29 11.84
C VAL A 143 -2.57 5.01 11.06
N ALA A 144 -1.55 4.25 11.44
CA ALA A 144 -1.20 2.98 10.79
C ALA A 144 -2.27 1.88 10.97
N THR A 145 -3.16 1.98 11.98
CA THR A 145 -4.30 1.05 12.12
C THR A 145 -5.25 1.10 10.93
N ALA A 146 -5.25 2.19 10.16
CA ALA A 146 -6.01 2.34 8.93
C ALA A 146 -5.76 1.18 7.94
N PHE A 147 -4.51 0.71 7.83
CA PHE A 147 -4.18 -0.43 6.98
C PHE A 147 -4.88 -1.72 7.44
N SER A 148 -4.84 -2.00 8.74
CA SER A 148 -5.48 -3.19 9.30
C SER A 148 -7.00 -3.13 9.16
N VAL A 149 -7.61 -1.96 9.41
CA VAL A 149 -9.05 -1.77 9.25
C VAL A 149 -9.46 -1.91 7.79
N SER A 150 -8.65 -1.38 6.85
CA SER A 150 -8.89 -1.56 5.40
C SER A 150 -8.85 -3.03 5.01
N SER A 151 -7.87 -3.79 5.50
CA SER A 151 -7.73 -5.22 5.15
C SER A 151 -8.83 -6.08 5.76
N ILE A 152 -9.17 -5.87 7.05
CA ILE A 152 -10.08 -6.75 7.81
C ILE A 152 -11.54 -6.43 7.53
N ALA A 153 -11.89 -5.16 7.39
CA ALA A 153 -13.27 -4.71 7.22
C ALA A 153 -13.52 -4.04 5.87
N GLY A 154 -12.61 -3.15 5.44
CA GLY A 154 -12.78 -2.35 4.22
C GLY A 154 -12.87 -3.20 2.96
N VAL A 155 -11.90 -4.06 2.71
CA VAL A 155 -11.87 -4.92 1.51
C VAL A 155 -13.04 -5.91 1.51
N PRO A 156 -13.31 -6.69 2.57
CA PRO A 156 -14.46 -7.60 2.58
C PRO A 156 -15.81 -6.89 2.36
N LEU A 157 -16.05 -5.78 3.05
CA LEU A 157 -17.26 -5.00 2.86
C LEU A 157 -17.42 -4.51 1.42
N SER A 158 -16.32 -4.01 0.85
CA SER A 158 -16.29 -3.54 -0.54
C SER A 158 -16.61 -4.66 -1.53
N LEU A 159 -16.10 -5.87 -1.30
CA LEU A 159 -16.39 -7.03 -2.16
C LEU A 159 -17.85 -7.47 -2.06
N LEU A 160 -18.42 -7.50 -0.84
CA LEU A 160 -19.84 -7.78 -0.66
C LEU A 160 -20.71 -6.74 -1.38
N MET A 161 -20.32 -5.46 -1.36
CA MET A 161 -21.00 -4.41 -2.11
C MET A 161 -20.83 -4.57 -3.61
N ALA A 162 -19.63 -4.96 -4.08
CA ALA A 162 -19.39 -5.20 -5.50
C ALA A 162 -20.23 -6.37 -6.05
N ASP A 163 -20.38 -7.42 -5.28
CA ASP A 163 -21.20 -8.58 -5.62
C ASP A 163 -22.71 -8.21 -5.69
N ALA A 164 -23.20 -7.43 -4.72
CA ALA A 164 -24.61 -7.06 -4.62
C ALA A 164 -25.03 -5.91 -5.55
N MET A 165 -24.16 -4.93 -5.80
CA MET A 165 -24.50 -3.64 -6.42
C MET A 165 -23.60 -3.30 -7.63
N GLY A 166 -22.65 -4.17 -7.98
CA GLY A 166 -21.68 -3.96 -9.05
C GLY A 166 -20.36 -3.34 -8.58
N TRP A 167 -19.33 -3.49 -9.41
CA TRP A 167 -17.95 -3.09 -9.14
C TRP A 167 -17.75 -1.59 -8.86
N GLN A 168 -18.72 -0.76 -9.22
CA GLN A 168 -18.72 0.70 -8.99
C GLN A 168 -18.99 1.04 -7.52
N ALA A 169 -19.75 0.21 -6.80
CA ALA A 169 -20.23 0.49 -5.45
C ALA A 169 -19.12 0.75 -4.42
N PRO A 170 -18.00 0.00 -4.40
CA PRO A 170 -16.87 0.31 -3.52
C PRO A 170 -16.27 1.70 -3.75
N PHE A 171 -16.10 2.11 -5.00
CA PHE A 171 -15.56 3.45 -5.31
C PHE A 171 -16.53 4.56 -4.88
N LEU A 172 -17.84 4.37 -5.07
CA LEU A 172 -18.86 5.30 -4.56
C LEU A 172 -18.82 5.40 -3.03
N LEU A 173 -18.69 4.28 -2.32
CA LEU A 173 -18.55 4.29 -0.87
C LEU A 173 -17.33 5.10 -0.42
N ILE A 174 -16.16 4.86 -1.04
CA ILE A 174 -14.93 5.59 -0.71
C ILE A 174 -15.07 7.09 -0.99
N ALA A 175 -15.70 7.46 -2.11
CA ALA A 175 -15.94 8.86 -2.46
C ALA A 175 -16.87 9.55 -1.45
N LEU A 176 -17.95 8.88 -1.02
CA LEU A 176 -18.88 9.38 0.00
C LEU A 176 -18.22 9.52 1.38
N LEU A 177 -17.46 8.52 1.80
CA LEU A 177 -16.68 8.59 3.06
C LEU A 177 -15.67 9.73 3.01
N SER A 178 -15.00 9.91 1.85
CA SER A 178 -14.05 11.01 1.65
C SER A 178 -14.74 12.37 1.75
N ALA A 179 -15.91 12.55 1.16
CA ALA A 179 -16.68 13.79 1.26
C ALA A 179 -17.05 14.12 2.72
N GLY A 180 -17.51 13.12 3.49
CA GLY A 180 -17.78 13.27 4.92
C GLY A 180 -16.52 13.66 5.71
N LEU A 181 -15.39 13.00 5.47
CA LEU A 181 -14.13 13.29 6.14
C LEU A 181 -13.56 14.65 5.76
N ILE A 182 -13.77 15.14 4.54
CA ILE A 182 -13.40 16.51 4.11
C ILE A 182 -14.18 17.53 4.93
N TRP A 183 -15.50 17.34 5.06
CA TRP A 183 -16.34 18.23 5.86
C TRP A 183 -15.94 18.28 7.34
N PHE A 184 -15.71 17.12 7.97
CA PHE A 184 -15.22 17.03 9.34
C PHE A 184 -13.79 17.62 9.48
N GLY A 185 -12.91 17.33 8.52
CA GLY A 185 -11.53 17.83 8.50
C GLY A 185 -11.47 19.36 8.38
N TYR A 186 -12.32 19.94 7.55
CA TYR A 186 -12.42 21.39 7.44
C TYR A 186 -12.75 22.06 8.79
N LYS A 187 -13.65 21.44 9.59
CA LYS A 187 -14.06 21.97 10.91
C LYS A 187 -13.08 21.67 12.03
N ALA A 188 -12.46 20.49 12.05
CA ALA A 188 -11.74 19.97 13.20
C ALA A 188 -10.20 20.01 13.09
N LEU A 189 -9.64 20.07 11.88
CA LEU A 189 -8.19 20.20 11.71
C LEU A 189 -7.74 21.64 12.02
N PRO A 190 -6.69 21.83 12.85
CA PRO A 190 -6.09 23.13 13.05
C PRO A 190 -5.31 23.61 11.81
N GLU A 191 -5.03 24.90 11.72
CA GLU A 191 -4.15 25.47 10.70
C GLU A 191 -2.68 25.33 11.13
N PHE A 192 -1.81 25.01 10.16
CA PHE A 192 -0.38 24.76 10.40
C PHE A 192 0.47 25.74 9.57
N HIS A 193 0.96 26.80 10.20
CA HIS A 193 1.77 27.84 9.54
C HIS A 193 3.25 27.82 9.94
N GLY A 194 3.64 27.06 10.97
CA GLY A 194 4.97 27.12 11.57
C GLY A 194 6.15 26.80 10.65
N HIS A 195 5.93 26.00 9.59
CA HIS A 195 6.95 25.61 8.62
C HIS A 195 7.18 26.64 7.50
N LEU A 196 6.23 27.55 7.25
CA LEU A 196 6.30 28.51 6.13
C LEU A 196 7.46 29.52 6.27
N ASN A 197 8.00 29.69 7.46
CA ASN A 197 9.12 30.62 7.73
C ASN A 197 10.52 30.00 7.54
N SER A 198 10.62 28.72 7.20
CA SER A 198 11.92 28.04 7.03
C SER A 198 12.45 28.16 5.59
N ARG A 199 13.45 29.03 5.38
CA ARG A 199 14.14 29.26 4.11
C ARG A 199 15.09 28.12 3.72
N HIS A 200 14.59 26.91 3.34
CA HIS A 200 15.49 25.79 2.96
C HIS A 200 15.28 25.26 1.53
N GLN A 201 14.64 26.01 0.63
CA GLN A 201 14.15 25.51 -0.66
C GLN A 201 15.23 25.12 -1.69
N GLY A 202 16.41 25.73 -1.69
CA GLY A 202 17.45 25.41 -2.68
C GLY A 202 18.29 24.16 -2.37
N ARG A 203 18.27 23.68 -1.13
CA ARG A 203 19.06 22.51 -0.70
C ARG A 203 18.30 21.18 -0.81
N ALA A 204 16.96 21.20 -0.85
CA ALA A 204 16.14 19.98 -0.80
C ALA A 204 16.39 19.05 -2.00
N ILE A 205 16.39 19.55 -3.23
CA ILE A 205 16.60 18.73 -4.44
C ILE A 205 18.02 18.16 -4.45
N ARG A 206 19.02 19.00 -4.14
CA ARG A 206 20.41 18.55 -4.09
C ARG A 206 20.63 17.49 -3.01
N GLN A 207 19.98 17.64 -1.86
CA GLN A 207 20.00 16.66 -0.79
C GLN A 207 19.31 15.35 -1.22
N MET A 208 18.16 15.42 -1.88
CA MET A 208 17.48 14.23 -2.40
C MET A 208 18.37 13.46 -3.41
N ILE A 209 19.04 14.16 -4.33
CA ILE A 209 19.95 13.52 -5.27
C ILE A 209 21.13 12.86 -4.52
N ALA A 210 21.74 13.55 -3.56
CA ALA A 210 22.84 13.02 -2.77
C ALA A 210 22.42 11.75 -1.99
N VAL A 211 21.21 11.76 -1.41
CA VAL A 211 20.62 10.62 -0.71
C VAL A 211 20.32 9.47 -1.69
N ALA A 212 19.84 9.78 -2.90
CA ALA A 212 19.48 8.78 -3.90
C ALA A 212 20.69 7.98 -4.41
N ILE A 213 21.85 8.63 -4.57
CA ILE A 213 23.06 8.00 -5.13
C ILE A 213 23.99 7.39 -4.06
N GLU A 214 23.69 7.54 -2.78
CA GLU A 214 24.50 6.95 -1.71
C GLU A 214 24.43 5.42 -1.78
N PRO A 215 25.58 4.70 -1.83
CA PRO A 215 25.60 3.27 -2.12
C PRO A 215 24.79 2.41 -1.15
N ASN A 216 24.76 2.73 0.14
CA ASN A 216 23.99 1.97 1.13
C ASN A 216 22.48 2.22 0.99
N HIS A 217 22.10 3.46 0.64
CA HIS A 217 20.70 3.80 0.36
C HIS A 217 20.20 3.08 -0.89
N MET A 218 21.00 3.01 -1.94
CA MET A 218 20.66 2.24 -3.15
C MET A 218 20.47 0.74 -2.84
N LYS A 219 21.33 0.15 -2.01
CA LYS A 219 21.18 -1.24 -1.57
C LYS A 219 19.88 -1.46 -0.78
N ALA A 220 19.50 -0.53 0.10
CA ALA A 220 18.28 -0.59 0.88
C ALA A 220 17.03 -0.40 -0.01
N MET A 221 17.05 0.53 -0.97
CA MET A 221 15.98 0.72 -1.96
C MET A 221 15.82 -0.50 -2.87
N LEU A 222 16.94 -1.10 -3.32
CA LEU A 222 16.89 -2.35 -4.10
C LEU A 222 16.29 -3.50 -3.27
N LEU A 223 16.65 -3.63 -1.98
CA LEU A 223 16.04 -4.61 -1.09
C LEU A 223 14.51 -4.41 -1.02
N THR A 224 14.05 -3.16 -0.88
CA THR A 224 12.62 -2.84 -0.90
C THR A 224 11.97 -3.27 -2.23
N ALA A 225 12.59 -2.95 -3.36
CA ALA A 225 12.08 -3.36 -4.68
C ALA A 225 11.96 -4.88 -4.81
N LEU A 226 13.01 -5.65 -4.43
CA LEU A 226 12.99 -7.11 -4.47
C LEU A 226 11.87 -7.71 -3.64
N VAL A 227 11.64 -7.17 -2.43
CA VAL A 227 10.56 -7.61 -1.54
C VAL A 227 9.19 -7.32 -2.16
N ILE A 228 9.02 -6.14 -2.76
CA ILE A 228 7.76 -5.77 -3.44
C ILE A 228 7.50 -6.69 -4.64
N PHE A 229 8.49 -6.93 -5.49
CA PHE A 229 8.35 -7.88 -6.60
C PHE A 229 7.96 -9.28 -6.12
N GLY A 230 8.56 -9.78 -5.05
CA GLY A 230 8.24 -11.07 -4.46
C GLY A 230 6.82 -11.20 -3.86
N GLY A 231 5.97 -10.19 -3.95
CA GLY A 231 4.57 -10.22 -3.51
C GLY A 231 3.61 -9.67 -4.57
N PHE A 232 3.90 -8.48 -5.11
CA PHE A 232 2.98 -7.78 -6.02
C PHE A 232 2.92 -8.38 -7.44
N THR A 233 3.80 -9.29 -7.81
CA THR A 233 3.60 -10.13 -9.00
C THR A 233 2.43 -11.11 -8.83
N VAL A 234 2.14 -11.55 -7.59
CA VAL A 234 1.12 -12.57 -7.27
C VAL A 234 -0.17 -11.95 -6.76
N ILE A 235 -0.09 -10.98 -5.82
CA ILE A 235 -1.25 -10.44 -5.07
C ILE A 235 -2.41 -10.00 -5.98
N PRO A 236 -2.21 -9.27 -7.10
CA PRO A 236 -3.31 -8.79 -7.93
C PRO A 236 -4.17 -9.88 -8.55
N TYR A 237 -3.63 -11.09 -8.69
CA TYR A 237 -4.25 -12.18 -9.43
C TYR A 237 -4.78 -13.31 -8.55
N ILE A 238 -4.60 -13.24 -7.22
CA ILE A 238 -5.05 -14.28 -6.27
C ILE A 238 -6.55 -14.53 -6.41
N THR A 239 -7.37 -13.47 -6.45
CA THR A 239 -8.82 -13.59 -6.55
C THR A 239 -9.25 -14.16 -7.89
N LEU A 240 -8.61 -13.71 -8.98
CA LEU A 240 -8.88 -14.20 -10.32
C LEU A 240 -8.60 -15.73 -10.41
N TYR A 241 -7.45 -16.16 -9.90
CA TYR A 241 -7.08 -17.57 -9.87
C TYR A 241 -7.97 -18.41 -8.94
N ALA A 242 -8.35 -17.85 -7.79
CA ALA A 242 -9.24 -18.51 -6.83
C ALA A 242 -10.59 -18.86 -7.44
N ILE A 243 -11.17 -17.94 -8.21
CA ILE A 243 -12.47 -18.16 -8.88
C ILE A 243 -12.29 -19.11 -10.08
N ALA A 244 -11.33 -18.83 -10.96
CA ALA A 244 -11.19 -19.54 -12.23
C ALA A 244 -10.66 -20.96 -12.06
N ASN A 245 -9.62 -21.18 -11.23
CA ASN A 245 -8.90 -22.46 -11.19
C ASN A 245 -9.19 -23.28 -9.93
N VAL A 246 -9.40 -22.60 -8.79
CA VAL A 246 -9.65 -23.30 -7.52
C VAL A 246 -11.12 -23.62 -7.33
N GLY A 247 -12.01 -22.83 -7.96
CA GLY A 247 -13.47 -23.01 -7.87
C GLY A 247 -14.08 -22.38 -6.63
N ILE A 248 -13.44 -21.35 -6.06
CA ILE A 248 -14.00 -20.60 -4.93
C ILE A 248 -15.12 -19.67 -5.43
N ALA A 249 -16.27 -19.73 -4.82
CA ALA A 249 -17.40 -18.88 -5.18
C ALA A 249 -17.11 -17.39 -4.85
N ALA A 250 -17.66 -16.48 -5.64
CA ALA A 250 -17.38 -15.03 -5.51
C ALA A 250 -17.79 -14.48 -4.12
N ASP A 251 -18.88 -14.95 -3.55
CA ASP A 251 -19.38 -14.61 -2.22
C ASP A 251 -18.46 -15.08 -1.07
N GLN A 252 -17.57 -16.04 -1.33
CA GLN A 252 -16.58 -16.56 -0.37
C GLN A 252 -15.24 -15.79 -0.39
N ILE A 253 -14.96 -15.03 -1.44
CA ILE A 253 -13.72 -14.25 -1.58
C ILE A 253 -13.49 -13.28 -0.42
N PRO A 254 -14.49 -12.58 0.13
CA PRO A 254 -14.31 -11.71 1.30
C PRO A 254 -13.64 -12.39 2.50
N LEU A 255 -13.87 -13.70 2.70
CA LEU A 255 -13.29 -14.48 3.79
C LEU A 255 -11.75 -14.59 3.68
N ILE A 256 -11.22 -14.65 2.47
CA ILE A 256 -9.76 -14.70 2.22
C ILE A 256 -9.08 -13.46 2.80
N TYR A 257 -9.63 -12.28 2.50
CA TYR A 257 -9.08 -11.00 2.95
C TYR A 257 -9.34 -10.74 4.43
N PHE A 258 -10.51 -11.13 4.93
CA PHE A 258 -10.84 -11.03 6.35
C PHE A 258 -9.88 -11.86 7.21
N LEU A 259 -9.74 -13.15 6.90
CA LEU A 259 -8.86 -14.04 7.67
C LEU A 259 -7.39 -13.68 7.49
N GLY A 260 -6.96 -13.40 6.26
CA GLY A 260 -5.61 -12.96 5.97
C GLY A 260 -5.24 -11.66 6.69
N GLY A 261 -6.13 -10.67 6.66
CA GLY A 261 -5.95 -9.39 7.35
C GLY A 261 -5.89 -9.54 8.87
N ALA A 262 -6.84 -10.30 9.46
CA ALA A 262 -6.88 -10.57 10.89
C ALA A 262 -5.63 -11.32 11.37
N ALA A 263 -5.23 -12.36 10.66
CA ALA A 263 -4.03 -13.13 10.95
C ALA A 263 -2.76 -12.27 10.86
N THR A 264 -2.66 -11.43 9.84
CA THR A 264 -1.52 -10.50 9.67
C THR A 264 -1.41 -9.51 10.82
N LEU A 265 -2.53 -8.95 11.30
CA LEU A 265 -2.55 -8.03 12.44
C LEU A 265 -1.99 -8.68 13.71
N LEU A 266 -2.37 -9.93 13.98
CA LEU A 266 -1.91 -10.68 15.15
C LEU A 266 -0.43 -11.07 15.02
N THR A 267 -0.04 -11.60 13.85
CA THR A 267 1.32 -12.13 13.61
C THR A 267 2.37 -11.04 13.42
N ALA A 268 1.99 -9.84 12.96
CA ALA A 268 2.93 -8.73 12.83
C ALA A 268 3.63 -8.37 14.16
N ARG A 269 2.90 -8.40 15.27
CA ARG A 269 3.48 -8.17 16.61
C ARG A 269 4.45 -9.29 17.02
N LEU A 270 4.09 -10.54 16.73
CA LEU A 270 4.93 -11.70 17.03
C LEU A 270 6.21 -11.66 16.20
N ILE A 271 6.10 -11.39 14.89
CA ILE A 271 7.25 -11.26 13.99
C ILE A 271 8.16 -10.11 14.43
N GLY A 272 7.61 -8.98 14.87
CA GLY A 272 8.37 -7.86 15.41
C GLY A 272 9.15 -8.25 16.67
N ALA A 273 8.50 -8.87 17.65
CA ALA A 273 9.15 -9.33 18.89
C ALA A 273 10.23 -10.39 18.61
N LEU A 274 10.01 -11.28 17.65
CA LEU A 274 11.02 -12.25 17.22
C LEU A 274 12.19 -11.58 16.50
N ALA A 275 11.93 -10.57 15.67
CA ALA A 275 12.97 -9.80 14.98
C ALA A 275 13.87 -9.04 15.97
N ASP A 276 13.31 -8.54 17.06
CA ASP A 276 14.09 -7.88 18.12
C ASP A 276 14.96 -8.88 18.92
N ARG A 277 14.50 -10.12 19.11
CA ARG A 277 15.24 -11.17 19.85
C ARG A 277 16.28 -11.88 19.00
N LEU A 278 15.93 -12.27 17.77
CA LEU A 278 16.77 -13.09 16.89
C LEU A 278 17.66 -12.26 15.95
N GLY A 279 17.39 -10.96 15.87
CA GLY A 279 18.03 -10.06 14.92
C GLY A 279 17.22 -9.87 13.64
N LYS A 280 17.11 -8.60 13.21
CA LYS A 280 16.25 -8.17 12.09
C LYS A 280 16.58 -8.85 10.76
N VAL A 281 17.88 -9.03 10.48
CA VAL A 281 18.36 -9.67 9.23
C VAL A 281 18.04 -11.17 9.21
N ILE A 282 18.23 -11.88 10.34
CA ILE A 282 17.91 -13.31 10.44
C ILE A 282 16.40 -13.51 10.26
N MET A 283 15.61 -12.74 11.03
CA MET A 283 14.15 -12.85 10.96
C MET A 283 13.62 -12.54 9.56
N PHE A 284 14.16 -11.50 8.89
CA PHE A 284 13.81 -11.19 7.51
C PHE A 284 14.07 -12.37 6.58
N ARG A 285 15.25 -13.00 6.66
CA ARG A 285 15.61 -14.17 5.83
C ARG A 285 14.67 -15.35 6.06
N VAL A 286 14.41 -15.68 7.33
CA VAL A 286 13.52 -16.78 7.68
C VAL A 286 12.13 -16.56 7.07
N VAL A 287 11.55 -15.38 7.27
CA VAL A 287 10.20 -15.08 6.77
C VAL A 287 10.18 -14.99 5.23
N ALA A 288 11.20 -14.41 4.60
CA ALA A 288 11.29 -14.29 3.14
C ALA A 288 11.41 -15.66 2.45
N ILE A 289 12.21 -16.58 2.99
CA ILE A 289 12.34 -17.95 2.46
C ILE A 289 11.07 -18.75 2.75
N ALA A 290 10.53 -18.66 3.98
CA ALA A 290 9.28 -19.34 4.31
C ALA A 290 8.11 -18.89 3.43
N ALA A 291 8.08 -17.61 3.01
CA ALA A 291 7.06 -17.06 2.12
C ALA A 291 7.06 -17.71 0.72
N CYS A 292 8.16 -18.32 0.27
CA CYS A 292 8.20 -19.04 -0.99
C CYS A 292 7.21 -20.21 -1.04
N VAL A 293 6.98 -20.88 0.10
CA VAL A 293 6.06 -22.02 0.18
C VAL A 293 4.62 -21.62 -0.16
N PRO A 294 3.97 -20.71 0.57
CA PRO A 294 2.60 -20.33 0.23
C PRO A 294 2.50 -19.57 -1.09
N VAL A 295 3.55 -18.86 -1.54
CA VAL A 295 3.60 -18.23 -2.88
C VAL A 295 3.45 -19.30 -3.96
N LEU A 296 4.24 -20.39 -3.89
CA LEU A 296 4.17 -21.47 -4.85
C LEU A 296 2.86 -22.26 -4.73
N LEU A 297 2.34 -22.47 -3.51
CA LEU A 297 1.05 -23.13 -3.32
C LEU A 297 -0.10 -22.34 -3.95
N VAL A 298 -0.23 -21.05 -3.64
CA VAL A 298 -1.30 -20.19 -4.16
C VAL A 298 -1.29 -20.13 -5.69
N THR A 299 -0.13 -20.22 -6.32
CA THR A 299 0.00 -20.06 -7.77
C THR A 299 -0.06 -21.38 -8.57
N ASN A 300 -0.01 -22.53 -7.92
CA ASN A 300 0.03 -23.83 -8.61
C ASN A 300 -1.05 -24.83 -8.16
N ILE A 301 -1.75 -24.54 -7.05
CA ILE A 301 -2.74 -25.49 -6.54
C ILE A 301 -4.01 -25.44 -7.41
N GLY A 302 -4.51 -26.60 -7.78
CA GLY A 302 -5.79 -26.72 -8.48
C GLY A 302 -6.99 -26.66 -7.54
N SER A 303 -8.09 -27.29 -7.92
CA SER A 303 -9.32 -27.33 -7.12
C SER A 303 -9.09 -27.99 -5.77
N VAL A 304 -9.39 -27.26 -4.69
CA VAL A 304 -9.32 -27.71 -3.29
C VAL A 304 -10.51 -27.19 -2.51
N SER A 305 -10.73 -27.75 -1.31
CA SER A 305 -11.80 -27.26 -0.44
C SER A 305 -11.56 -25.80 0.00
N LEU A 306 -12.65 -25.05 0.28
CA LEU A 306 -12.56 -23.69 0.80
C LEU A 306 -11.63 -23.60 2.02
N MET A 307 -11.73 -24.53 2.96
CA MET A 307 -10.88 -24.52 4.16
C MET A 307 -9.40 -24.64 3.86
N ALA A 308 -9.03 -25.52 2.90
CA ALA A 308 -7.64 -25.64 2.47
C ALA A 308 -7.15 -24.36 1.78
N TRP A 309 -7.97 -23.76 0.91
CA TRP A 309 -7.64 -22.48 0.26
C TRP A 309 -7.48 -21.34 1.26
N LEU A 310 -8.39 -21.23 2.23
CA LEU A 310 -8.30 -20.22 3.30
C LEU A 310 -7.05 -20.39 4.16
N ALA A 311 -6.65 -21.63 4.48
CA ALA A 311 -5.42 -21.89 5.23
C ALA A 311 -4.16 -21.46 4.43
N ILE A 312 -4.10 -21.80 3.14
CA ILE A 312 -2.97 -21.44 2.26
C ILE A 312 -2.88 -19.94 2.06
N THR A 313 -3.99 -19.27 1.77
CA THR A 313 -4.02 -17.82 1.55
C THR A 313 -3.76 -17.04 2.85
N THR A 314 -4.24 -17.52 3.99
CA THR A 314 -3.92 -16.94 5.30
C THR A 314 -2.42 -17.03 5.59
N LEU A 315 -1.80 -18.19 5.35
CA LEU A 315 -0.36 -18.35 5.49
C LEU A 315 0.42 -17.45 4.51
N PHE A 316 -0.09 -17.30 3.28
CA PHE A 316 0.47 -16.36 2.30
C PHE A 316 0.46 -14.93 2.85
N PHE A 317 -0.68 -14.43 3.34
CA PHE A 317 -0.78 -13.08 3.89
C PHE A 317 0.13 -12.89 5.12
N ILE A 318 0.19 -13.87 6.03
CA ILE A 318 1.07 -13.82 7.21
C ILE A 318 2.53 -13.64 6.80
N LEU A 319 3.04 -14.46 5.89
CA LEU A 319 4.47 -14.47 5.56
C LEU A 319 4.85 -13.36 4.58
N VAL A 320 4.02 -13.10 3.55
CA VAL A 320 4.27 -12.04 2.57
C VAL A 320 4.17 -10.64 3.19
N SER A 321 3.20 -10.40 4.08
CA SER A 321 3.14 -9.14 4.83
C SER A 321 4.14 -9.11 5.97
N GLY A 322 4.35 -10.24 6.65
CA GLY A 322 5.22 -10.36 7.83
C GLY A 322 6.67 -9.96 7.56
N ARG A 323 7.21 -10.23 6.37
CA ARG A 323 8.57 -9.80 5.98
C ARG A 323 8.74 -8.27 5.91
N MET A 324 7.63 -7.51 5.78
CA MET A 324 7.68 -6.05 5.78
C MET A 324 8.10 -5.48 7.15
N VAL A 325 7.80 -6.18 8.25
CA VAL A 325 8.14 -5.73 9.60
C VAL A 325 9.65 -5.59 9.80
N PRO A 326 10.47 -6.67 9.63
CA PRO A 326 11.92 -6.54 9.73
C PRO A 326 12.52 -5.70 8.58
N LEU A 327 11.92 -5.69 7.37
CA LEU A 327 12.37 -4.85 6.26
C LEU A 327 12.36 -3.37 6.64
N LEU A 328 11.23 -2.85 7.15
CA LEU A 328 11.10 -1.44 7.53
C LEU A 328 12.12 -1.05 8.60
N ALA A 329 12.41 -1.95 9.55
CA ALA A 329 13.42 -1.73 10.58
C ALA A 329 14.83 -1.67 9.98
N ILE A 330 15.19 -2.58 9.04
CA ILE A 330 16.49 -2.60 8.36
C ILE A 330 16.67 -1.34 7.51
N VAL A 331 15.68 -1.03 6.68
CA VAL A 331 15.68 0.13 5.77
C VAL A 331 15.77 1.44 6.57
N GLY A 332 15.04 1.56 7.68
CA GLY A 332 15.08 2.72 8.57
C GLY A 332 16.42 2.89 9.30
N ALA A 333 17.12 1.79 9.60
CA ALA A 333 18.43 1.79 10.24
C ALA A 333 19.60 1.90 9.23
N ALA A 334 19.34 1.81 7.93
CA ALA A 334 20.37 1.96 6.91
C ALA A 334 20.82 3.41 6.68
N VAL A 335 20.12 4.38 7.28
CA VAL A 335 20.21 5.81 6.97
C VAL A 335 20.43 6.65 8.22
N LYS A 336 21.27 7.67 8.10
CA LYS A 336 21.51 8.65 9.18
C LYS A 336 20.23 9.42 9.54
N PRO A 337 20.01 9.78 10.81
CA PRO A 337 18.80 10.50 11.23
C PRO A 337 18.49 11.76 10.43
N GLN A 338 19.53 12.52 10.01
CA GLN A 338 19.39 13.78 9.26
C GLN A 338 18.87 13.58 7.82
N GLU A 339 19.11 12.41 7.23
CA GLU A 339 18.75 12.07 5.85
C GLU A 339 17.50 11.21 5.76
N ARG A 340 16.97 10.74 6.90
CA ARG A 340 15.88 9.75 6.99
C ARG A 340 14.61 10.19 6.27
N GLY A 341 14.24 11.47 6.37
CA GLY A 341 13.03 11.99 5.72
C GLY A 341 13.12 11.90 4.18
N ALA A 342 14.22 12.42 3.60
CA ALA A 342 14.45 12.38 2.16
C ALA A 342 14.55 10.93 1.65
N PHE A 343 15.26 10.06 2.39
CA PHE A 343 15.40 8.66 2.04
C PHE A 343 14.06 7.90 2.06
N LEU A 344 13.24 8.07 3.12
CA LEU A 344 11.94 7.39 3.19
C LEU A 344 10.99 7.83 2.07
N SER A 345 11.05 9.10 1.65
CA SER A 345 10.30 9.59 0.49
C SER A 345 10.75 8.91 -0.81
N LEU A 346 12.09 8.82 -1.05
CA LEU A 346 12.64 8.11 -2.20
C LEU A 346 12.30 6.61 -2.17
N ASN A 347 12.42 5.98 -1.00
CA ASN A 347 12.09 4.56 -0.83
C ASN A 347 10.60 4.28 -1.10
N ALA A 348 9.69 5.18 -0.69
CA ALA A 348 8.26 5.08 -1.01
C ALA A 348 8.00 5.20 -2.53
N THR A 349 8.75 6.07 -3.22
CA THR A 349 8.71 6.19 -4.69
C THR A 349 9.17 4.87 -5.35
N VAL A 350 10.30 4.31 -4.90
CA VAL A 350 10.79 3.00 -5.39
C VAL A 350 9.79 1.89 -5.11
N GLN A 351 9.18 1.88 -3.93
CA GLN A 351 8.14 0.93 -3.57
C GLN A 351 6.93 1.01 -4.52
N SER A 352 6.42 2.21 -4.77
CA SER A 352 5.27 2.41 -5.67
C SER A 352 5.62 2.04 -7.12
N MET A 353 6.81 2.41 -7.60
CA MET A 353 7.28 2.01 -8.92
C MET A 353 7.42 0.48 -9.03
N ALA A 354 7.99 -0.17 -8.02
CA ALA A 354 8.12 -1.63 -7.97
C ALA A 354 6.76 -2.34 -7.93
N MET A 355 5.75 -1.79 -7.23
CA MET A 355 4.38 -2.32 -7.23
C MET A 355 3.77 -2.33 -8.63
N GLY A 356 3.87 -1.22 -9.36
CA GLY A 356 3.37 -1.13 -10.73
C GLY A 356 4.07 -2.09 -11.68
N LEU A 357 5.41 -2.11 -11.67
CA LEU A 357 6.20 -3.01 -12.50
C LEU A 357 5.96 -4.49 -12.16
N ALA A 358 5.85 -4.83 -10.88
CA ALA A 358 5.58 -6.19 -10.44
C ALA A 358 4.18 -6.66 -10.88
N SER A 359 3.16 -5.82 -10.76
CA SER A 359 1.82 -6.11 -11.27
C SER A 359 1.83 -6.37 -12.77
N MET A 360 2.48 -5.51 -13.55
CA MET A 360 2.61 -5.70 -15.00
C MET A 360 3.37 -6.98 -15.34
N LEU A 361 4.48 -7.25 -14.65
CA LEU A 361 5.26 -8.47 -14.84
C LEU A 361 4.42 -9.73 -14.60
N GLY A 362 3.59 -9.74 -13.54
CA GLY A 362 2.64 -10.83 -13.29
C GLY A 362 1.65 -11.01 -14.45
N GLY A 363 1.08 -9.90 -14.92
CA GLY A 363 0.11 -9.90 -16.03
C GLY A 363 0.66 -10.38 -17.37
N LEU A 364 1.99 -10.27 -17.61
CA LEU A 364 2.61 -10.76 -18.85
C LEU A 364 2.61 -12.29 -18.97
N PHE A 365 2.65 -13.01 -17.85
CA PHE A 365 2.67 -14.47 -17.85
C PHE A 365 1.28 -15.08 -17.83
N ILE A 366 0.27 -14.31 -17.41
CA ILE A 366 -1.08 -14.82 -17.21
C ILE A 366 -1.87 -14.71 -18.50
N THR A 367 -2.42 -15.84 -18.93
CA THR A 367 -3.34 -15.92 -20.07
C THR A 367 -4.60 -16.65 -19.66
N GLU A 368 -5.73 -16.24 -20.22
CA GLU A 368 -7.01 -16.90 -20.03
C GLU A 368 -7.21 -17.90 -21.18
N ALA A 369 -7.42 -19.15 -20.83
CA ALA A 369 -7.69 -20.21 -21.78
C ALA A 369 -9.16 -20.18 -22.24
N PRO A 370 -9.52 -20.80 -23.40
CA PRO A 370 -10.88 -20.83 -23.90
C PRO A 370 -11.93 -21.44 -22.96
N ASP A 371 -11.50 -22.27 -22.03
CA ASP A 371 -12.32 -22.88 -20.97
C ASP A 371 -12.48 -21.98 -19.73
N GLY A 372 -11.97 -20.74 -19.75
CA GLY A 372 -12.03 -19.76 -18.67
C GLY A 372 -10.98 -19.98 -17.58
N LEU A 373 -10.12 -21.00 -17.69
CA LEU A 373 -9.04 -21.23 -16.74
C LEU A 373 -7.88 -20.24 -16.95
N ILE A 374 -7.24 -19.88 -15.86
CA ILE A 374 -6.04 -19.04 -15.86
C ILE A 374 -4.81 -19.94 -15.99
N SER A 375 -4.03 -19.74 -17.03
CA SER A 375 -2.74 -20.38 -17.25
C SER A 375 -1.57 -19.41 -17.01
N GLY A 376 -0.37 -19.96 -16.79
CA GLY A 376 0.84 -19.15 -16.56
C GLY A 376 1.06 -18.64 -15.15
N TYR A 377 0.06 -18.73 -14.27
CA TYR A 377 0.20 -18.20 -12.89
C TYR A 377 1.28 -18.95 -12.07
N GLY A 378 1.53 -20.21 -12.37
CA GLY A 378 2.65 -20.96 -11.78
C GLY A 378 4.02 -20.33 -12.08
N TRP A 379 4.24 -19.79 -13.29
CA TRP A 379 5.46 -19.04 -13.63
C TRP A 379 5.57 -17.75 -12.81
N VAL A 380 4.47 -17.06 -12.59
CA VAL A 380 4.43 -15.87 -11.71
C VAL A 380 4.87 -16.24 -10.30
N GLY A 381 4.43 -17.40 -9.78
CA GLY A 381 4.86 -17.91 -8.48
C GLY A 381 6.36 -18.19 -8.41
N LEU A 382 6.94 -18.79 -9.46
CA LEU A 382 8.39 -19.04 -9.54
C LEU A 382 9.19 -17.74 -9.59
N VAL A 383 8.74 -16.76 -10.36
CA VAL A 383 9.35 -15.41 -10.42
C VAL A 383 9.27 -14.74 -9.05
N ALA A 384 8.12 -14.77 -8.38
CA ALA A 384 7.95 -14.20 -7.04
C ALA A 384 8.83 -14.87 -6.00
N ALA A 385 8.92 -16.21 -6.02
CA ALA A 385 9.81 -16.98 -5.13
C ALA A 385 11.28 -16.63 -5.38
N SER A 386 11.70 -16.47 -6.65
CA SER A 386 13.06 -16.06 -7.00
C SER A 386 13.39 -14.68 -6.43
N PHE A 387 12.49 -13.69 -6.51
CA PHE A 387 12.67 -12.39 -5.88
C PHE A 387 12.75 -12.48 -4.34
N ASN A 388 11.99 -13.37 -3.71
CA ASN A 388 12.08 -13.61 -2.26
C ASN A 388 13.45 -14.17 -1.87
N VAL A 389 13.98 -15.15 -2.61
CA VAL A 389 15.32 -15.71 -2.39
C VAL A 389 16.38 -14.65 -2.63
N LEU A 390 16.29 -13.86 -3.71
CA LEU A 390 17.22 -12.78 -3.98
C LEU A 390 17.21 -11.73 -2.87
N ALA A 391 16.05 -11.36 -2.35
CA ALA A 391 15.92 -10.44 -1.22
C ALA A 391 16.59 -11.01 0.05
N ALA A 392 16.38 -12.30 0.35
CA ALA A 392 17.00 -12.98 1.49
C ALA A 392 18.54 -13.05 1.38
N LEU A 393 19.08 -13.19 0.18
CA LEU A 393 20.53 -13.13 -0.07
C LEU A 393 21.06 -11.69 -0.03
N TRP A 394 20.27 -10.73 -0.54
CA TRP A 394 20.70 -9.34 -0.66
C TRP A 394 20.73 -8.58 0.67
N VAL A 395 19.87 -8.92 1.62
CA VAL A 395 19.68 -8.19 2.88
C VAL A 395 20.98 -7.96 3.65
N SER A 396 21.93 -8.88 3.60
CA SER A 396 23.23 -8.74 4.27
C SER A 396 24.15 -7.67 3.67
N ARG A 397 23.84 -7.20 2.45
CA ARG A 397 24.61 -6.11 1.80
C ARG A 397 24.19 -4.73 2.25
N VAL A 398 23.08 -4.63 2.99
CA VAL A 398 22.59 -3.37 3.57
C VAL A 398 23.27 -3.18 4.93
N ALA A 399 24.10 -2.16 5.04
CA ALA A 399 24.75 -1.84 6.31
C ALA A 399 23.74 -1.12 7.23
N ILE A 400 23.58 -1.65 8.44
CA ILE A 400 22.81 -1.03 9.52
C ILE A 400 23.74 -0.01 10.19
N ARG A 401 23.30 1.25 10.23
CA ARG A 401 23.98 2.36 10.89
C ARG A 401 23.23 2.64 12.20
N ASP A 402 23.84 2.33 13.32
CA ASP A 402 23.33 2.65 14.65
C ASP A 402 23.37 4.14 14.94
#